data_9d027365c9203561178d017bdd0b7b7d
#
_entry.id   9d027365c9203561178d017bdd0b7b7d
#
_cell.length_a   1.000
_cell.length_b   1.000
_cell.length_c   1.000
_cell.angle_alpha   90.00
_cell.angle_beta   90.00
_cell.angle_gamma   90.00
#
_symmetry.space_group_name_H-M   'P 1'
#
loop_
_entity.id
_entity.type
_entity.pdbx_description
1 polymer ?
#
loop_
_entity_poly.entity_id
_entity_poly.type
_entity_poly.pdbx_seq_one_letter_code
_entity_poly.pdbx_strand_id
1 'polypeptide(L)'
;MNNTKPAPPAKTWWNPDDLGKPMPDSPHAVSMALPLWDHVVGYERKDPAVVARLSTGYPRFVYHPFVRQAAQALSSEGHCLPFPSRKTAEACAHFVRKTDPSARIVSKGGLFGVCTHAEAGRDALKAFWQHTGMIVSSRQAEAWLAGKSESPDAPEVRRSLRTRLADFYECAPDDLFLCPTGMAAHYAALRILQARSPGLPTVQLGFPYVDTLKLQQKLGPGGILLH
;
A
#
# COMPACT_ATOMS: atom_id res chain seq x y z
N MET A 1 -10.77 -41.06 12.60
CA MET A 1 -9.38 -41.06 12.11
C MET A 1 -9.23 -39.84 11.19
N ASN A 2 -8.63 -38.75 11.68
CA ASN A 2 -8.43 -37.55 10.88
C ASN A 2 -7.33 -37.82 9.84
N ASN A 3 -7.74 -37.97 8.61
CA ASN A 3 -6.87 -38.15 7.46
C ASN A 3 -6.34 -36.74 7.02
N THR A 4 -5.52 -36.11 7.86
CA THR A 4 -4.81 -34.89 7.46
C THR A 4 -3.74 -35.30 6.47
N LYS A 5 -3.97 -35.01 5.17
CA LYS A 5 -2.89 -35.08 4.17
C LYS A 5 -1.69 -34.33 4.72
N PRO A 6 -0.49 -34.92 4.69
CA PRO A 6 0.72 -34.20 5.08
C PRO A 6 0.81 -32.92 4.23
N ALA A 7 1.12 -31.79 4.90
CA ALA A 7 1.37 -30.54 4.18
C ALA A 7 2.45 -30.79 3.13
N PRO A 8 2.31 -30.24 1.91
CA PRO A 8 3.35 -30.36 0.91
C PRO A 8 4.66 -29.79 1.49
N PRO A 9 5.81 -30.39 1.15
CA PRO A 9 7.10 -29.89 1.66
C PRO A 9 7.22 -28.40 1.34
N ALA A 10 7.62 -27.62 2.34
CA ALA A 10 7.81 -26.19 2.18
C ALA A 10 8.79 -25.96 1.02
N LYS A 11 8.36 -25.18 0.00
CA LYS A 11 9.23 -24.81 -1.11
C LYS A 11 10.43 -24.05 -0.54
N THR A 12 11.62 -24.52 -0.82
CA THR A 12 12.86 -23.84 -0.41
C THR A 12 13.19 -22.74 -1.42
N TRP A 13 13.34 -21.52 -0.96
CA TRP A 13 13.59 -20.32 -1.78
C TRP A 13 15.08 -19.94 -1.80
N TRP A 14 15.98 -20.93 -1.70
CA TRP A 14 17.42 -20.72 -1.59
C TRP A 14 18.17 -20.82 -2.93
N ASN A 15 17.48 -21.20 -4.00
CA ASN A 15 18.11 -21.25 -5.31
C ASN A 15 18.31 -19.83 -5.84
N PRO A 16 19.51 -19.42 -6.27
CA PRO A 16 19.77 -18.12 -6.92
C PRO A 16 18.81 -17.78 -8.07
N ASP A 17 18.31 -18.79 -8.78
CA ASP A 17 17.35 -18.64 -9.88
C ASP A 17 15.94 -18.27 -9.41
N ASP A 18 15.68 -18.35 -8.12
CA ASP A 18 14.40 -17.92 -7.53
C ASP A 18 14.35 -16.42 -7.26
N LEU A 19 15.43 -15.67 -7.52
CA LEU A 19 15.46 -14.22 -7.33
C LEU A 19 14.23 -13.55 -7.96
N GLY A 20 13.50 -12.81 -7.14
CA GLY A 20 12.33 -12.02 -7.56
C GLY A 20 11.04 -12.81 -7.73
N LYS A 21 11.05 -14.14 -7.56
CA LYS A 21 9.81 -14.94 -7.60
C LYS A 21 8.89 -14.62 -6.42
N PRO A 22 7.56 -14.75 -6.60
CA PRO A 22 6.59 -14.46 -5.55
C PRO A 22 6.68 -15.46 -4.38
N MET A 23 6.54 -14.97 -3.16
CA MET A 23 6.50 -15.76 -1.93
C MET A 23 5.24 -15.41 -1.12
N PRO A 24 4.28 -16.34 -0.89
CA PRO A 24 4.18 -17.69 -1.49
C PRO A 24 3.99 -17.63 -3.02
N ASP A 25 4.01 -18.79 -3.67
CA ASP A 25 3.74 -18.92 -5.11
C ASP A 25 2.25 -18.57 -5.37
N SER A 26 1.97 -17.32 -5.54
CA SER A 26 0.63 -16.75 -5.70
C SER A 26 0.71 -15.47 -6.54
N PRO A 27 -0.25 -15.24 -7.46
CA PRO A 27 -0.32 -14.01 -8.23
C PRO A 27 -0.51 -12.75 -7.37
N HIS A 28 -0.90 -12.92 -6.11
CA HIS A 28 -1.12 -11.82 -5.16
C HIS A 28 -0.08 -11.78 -4.03
N ALA A 29 1.03 -12.47 -4.19
CA ALA A 29 2.10 -12.40 -3.20
C ALA A 29 2.62 -10.96 -3.05
N VAL A 30 2.94 -10.60 -1.83
CA VAL A 30 3.50 -9.28 -1.46
C VAL A 30 4.96 -9.38 -1.01
N SER A 31 5.49 -10.60 -1.01
CA SER A 31 6.89 -10.89 -0.72
C SER A 31 7.53 -11.56 -1.93
N MET A 32 8.84 -11.42 -2.04
CA MET A 32 9.65 -11.97 -3.12
C MET A 32 10.85 -12.71 -2.56
N ALA A 33 11.35 -13.68 -3.31
CA ALA A 33 12.57 -14.39 -2.96
C ALA A 33 13.79 -13.50 -3.19
N LEU A 34 14.64 -13.40 -2.18
CA LEU A 34 15.99 -12.83 -2.23
C LEU A 34 16.95 -13.88 -1.69
N PRO A 35 17.29 -14.93 -2.48
CA PRO A 35 17.94 -16.13 -2.01
C PRO A 35 19.35 -15.93 -1.44
N LEU A 36 20.09 -14.94 -1.93
CA LEU A 36 21.47 -14.65 -1.53
C LEU A 36 21.54 -13.30 -0.82
N TRP A 37 22.55 -13.14 0.04
CA TRP A 37 22.79 -11.86 0.70
C TRP A 37 23.06 -10.73 -0.30
N ASP A 38 23.78 -11.01 -1.37
CA ASP A 38 24.04 -10.05 -2.45
C ASP A 38 22.74 -9.58 -3.13
N HIS A 39 21.72 -10.43 -3.22
CA HIS A 39 20.41 -10.04 -3.72
C HIS A 39 19.70 -9.07 -2.76
N VAL A 40 19.84 -9.27 -1.44
CA VAL A 40 19.32 -8.33 -0.43
C VAL A 40 20.02 -6.99 -0.55
N VAL A 41 21.34 -6.98 -0.61
CA VAL A 41 22.16 -5.76 -0.77
C VAL A 41 21.83 -5.05 -2.09
N GLY A 42 21.69 -5.79 -3.19
CA GLY A 42 21.31 -5.24 -4.49
C GLY A 42 19.90 -4.64 -4.48
N TYR A 43 18.95 -5.31 -3.83
CA TYR A 43 17.59 -4.77 -3.65
C TYR A 43 17.59 -3.43 -2.90
N GLU A 44 18.30 -3.34 -1.76
CA GLU A 44 18.40 -2.13 -0.97
C GLU A 44 19.09 -0.98 -1.72
N ARG A 45 20.12 -1.30 -2.53
CA ARG A 45 20.83 -0.35 -3.37
C ARG A 45 20.10 0.00 -4.66
N LYS A 46 18.94 -0.63 -4.93
CA LYS A 46 18.17 -0.50 -6.17
C LYS A 46 18.99 -0.89 -7.41
N ASP A 47 19.81 -1.92 -7.29
CA ASP A 47 20.58 -2.47 -8.42
C ASP A 47 19.63 -2.83 -9.56
N PRO A 48 19.78 -2.27 -10.76
CA PRO A 48 18.91 -2.53 -11.89
C PRO A 48 18.81 -4.02 -12.26
N ALA A 49 19.89 -4.77 -12.12
CA ALA A 49 19.92 -6.21 -12.43
C ALA A 49 19.06 -7.03 -11.45
N VAL A 50 19.04 -6.63 -10.17
CA VAL A 50 18.18 -7.25 -9.14
C VAL A 50 16.73 -6.79 -9.33
N VAL A 51 16.51 -5.47 -9.46
CA VAL A 51 15.17 -4.89 -9.57
C VAL A 51 14.44 -5.38 -10.82
N ALA A 52 15.12 -5.58 -11.94
CA ALA A 52 14.53 -6.09 -13.19
C ALA A 52 13.96 -7.51 -13.05
N ARG A 53 14.45 -8.30 -12.09
CA ARG A 53 13.97 -9.67 -11.84
C ARG A 53 12.77 -9.75 -10.90
N LEU A 54 12.37 -8.64 -10.25
CA LEU A 54 11.28 -8.65 -9.31
C LEU A 54 9.93 -8.76 -10.03
N SER A 55 9.28 -9.90 -9.91
CA SER A 55 7.92 -10.14 -10.43
C SER A 55 6.83 -9.68 -9.47
N THR A 56 7.16 -9.54 -8.19
CA THR A 56 6.30 -9.04 -7.12
C THR A 56 7.12 -8.29 -6.09
N GLY A 57 6.50 -7.76 -5.05
CA GLY A 57 7.18 -7.10 -3.95
C GLY A 57 6.21 -6.38 -3.04
N TYR A 58 6.75 -5.77 -1.99
CA TYR A 58 5.94 -5.06 -1.01
C TYR A 58 5.13 -3.93 -1.67
N PRO A 59 3.79 -3.94 -1.58
CA PRO A 59 2.92 -3.14 -2.47
C PRO A 59 3.15 -1.63 -2.44
N ARG A 60 3.68 -1.10 -1.34
CA ARG A 60 3.99 0.33 -1.21
C ARG A 60 5.25 0.75 -1.97
N PHE A 61 6.14 -0.20 -2.29
CA PHE A 61 7.42 0.05 -2.94
C PHE A 61 7.47 -0.48 -4.36
N VAL A 62 6.83 -1.63 -4.61
CA VAL A 62 6.77 -2.28 -5.92
C VAL A 62 5.32 -2.37 -6.36
N TYR A 63 4.98 -1.65 -7.42
CA TYR A 63 3.61 -1.69 -7.95
C TYR A 63 3.34 -3.05 -8.58
N HIS A 64 2.32 -3.73 -8.08
CA HIS A 64 1.88 -5.02 -8.62
C HIS A 64 1.47 -4.89 -10.10
N PRO A 65 1.67 -5.91 -10.97
CA PRO A 65 1.27 -5.86 -12.37
C PRO A 65 -0.20 -5.44 -12.58
N PHE A 66 -1.14 -5.99 -11.82
CA PHE A 66 -2.57 -5.58 -11.88
C PHE A 66 -2.78 -4.11 -11.51
N VAL A 67 -2.04 -3.59 -10.53
CA VAL A 67 -2.12 -2.17 -10.16
C VAL A 67 -1.59 -1.27 -11.29
N ARG A 68 -0.50 -1.68 -11.96
CA ARG A 68 0.02 -0.97 -13.14
C ARG A 68 -0.96 -0.99 -14.30
N GLN A 69 -1.57 -2.16 -14.58
CA GLN A 69 -2.60 -2.29 -15.62
C GLN A 69 -3.82 -1.43 -15.31
N ALA A 70 -4.30 -1.42 -14.05
CA ALA A 70 -5.40 -0.57 -13.62
C ALA A 70 -5.06 0.93 -13.76
N ALA A 71 -3.85 1.34 -13.40
CA ALA A 71 -3.37 2.72 -13.59
C ALA A 71 -3.40 3.11 -15.07
N GLN A 72 -2.89 2.25 -15.95
CA GLN A 72 -2.88 2.46 -17.39
C GLN A 72 -4.29 2.50 -18.01
N ALA A 73 -5.21 1.66 -17.51
CA ALA A 73 -6.61 1.64 -17.94
C ALA A 73 -7.43 2.85 -17.47
N LEU A 74 -6.98 3.51 -16.38
CA LEU A 74 -7.54 4.77 -15.89
C LEU A 74 -7.04 5.98 -16.70
N SER A 75 -5.77 5.98 -17.07
CA SER A 75 -5.15 7.04 -17.89
C SER A 75 -3.97 6.46 -18.67
N SER A 76 -3.98 6.71 -19.99
CA SER A 76 -2.85 6.40 -20.88
C SER A 76 -1.80 7.50 -20.90
N GLU A 77 -2.08 8.67 -20.30
CA GLU A 77 -1.23 9.84 -20.34
C GLU A 77 -0.61 10.14 -18.97
N GLY A 78 0.68 10.49 -18.97
CA GLY A 78 1.40 10.88 -17.78
C GLY A 78 1.57 9.75 -16.75
N HIS A 79 1.73 10.14 -15.50
CA HIS A 79 1.88 9.22 -14.36
C HIS A 79 0.55 9.14 -13.62
N CYS A 80 0.00 7.94 -13.50
CA CYS A 80 -1.26 7.68 -12.79
C CYS A 80 -1.07 6.62 -11.72
N LEU A 81 -1.68 6.80 -10.55
CA LEU A 81 -1.82 5.75 -9.54
C LEU A 81 -3.28 5.63 -9.11
N PRO A 82 -3.80 4.37 -8.99
CA PRO A 82 -5.17 4.12 -8.59
C PRO A 82 -5.35 4.18 -7.08
N PHE A 83 -6.51 4.62 -6.61
CA PHE A 83 -6.87 4.71 -5.20
C PHE A 83 -8.19 4.01 -4.92
N PRO A 84 -8.37 3.43 -3.70
CA PRO A 84 -9.53 2.61 -3.37
C PRO A 84 -10.83 3.41 -3.21
N SER A 85 -10.77 4.74 -3.07
CA SER A 85 -11.93 5.59 -2.89
C SER A 85 -11.71 7.00 -3.42
N ARG A 86 -12.82 7.70 -3.71
CA ARG A 86 -12.81 9.12 -4.07
C ARG A 86 -12.11 9.98 -3.01
N LYS A 87 -12.43 9.78 -1.73
CA LYS A 87 -11.83 10.55 -0.62
C LYS A 87 -10.31 10.41 -0.58
N THR A 88 -9.79 9.20 -0.82
CA THR A 88 -8.34 8.97 -0.88
C THR A 88 -7.71 9.66 -2.08
N ALA A 89 -8.35 9.58 -3.25
CA ALA A 89 -7.87 10.27 -4.45
C ALA A 89 -7.88 11.81 -4.28
N GLU A 90 -8.91 12.37 -3.64
CA GLU A 90 -8.99 13.79 -3.31
C GLU A 90 -7.87 14.23 -2.36
N ALA A 91 -7.61 13.45 -1.31
CA ALA A 91 -6.50 13.72 -0.39
C ALA A 91 -5.13 13.66 -1.10
N CYS A 92 -4.95 12.67 -1.97
CA CYS A 92 -3.75 12.56 -2.80
C CYS A 92 -3.61 13.76 -3.77
N ALA A 93 -4.66 14.08 -4.52
CA ALA A 93 -4.63 15.19 -5.46
C ALA A 93 -4.35 16.52 -4.76
N HIS A 94 -4.94 16.75 -3.58
CA HIS A 94 -4.62 17.93 -2.75
C HIS A 94 -3.14 17.96 -2.36
N PHE A 95 -2.57 16.84 -1.99
CA PHE A 95 -1.15 16.74 -1.64
C PHE A 95 -0.24 17.01 -2.86
N VAL A 96 -0.52 16.36 -4.00
CA VAL A 96 0.27 16.48 -5.23
C VAL A 96 0.20 17.90 -5.81
N ARG A 97 -0.96 18.57 -5.74
CA ARG A 97 -1.15 19.95 -6.24
C ARG A 97 -0.28 21.01 -5.57
N LYS A 98 0.32 20.70 -4.43
CA LYS A 98 1.32 21.60 -3.81
C LYS A 98 2.61 21.70 -4.63
N THR A 99 2.91 20.66 -5.44
CA THR A 99 4.09 20.60 -6.30
C THR A 99 3.75 20.61 -7.79
N ASP A 100 2.60 20.05 -8.15
CA ASP A 100 2.07 20.05 -9.52
C ASP A 100 0.57 20.42 -9.52
N PRO A 101 0.24 21.70 -9.72
CA PRO A 101 -1.15 22.18 -9.77
C PRO A 101 -2.00 21.51 -10.85
N SER A 102 -1.39 20.91 -11.88
CA SER A 102 -2.10 20.23 -12.96
C SER A 102 -2.63 18.84 -12.60
N ALA A 103 -2.27 18.33 -11.41
CA ALA A 103 -2.71 17.02 -10.95
C ALA A 103 -4.24 16.93 -10.92
N ARG A 104 -4.76 15.89 -11.59
CA ARG A 104 -6.20 15.69 -11.77
C ARG A 104 -6.63 14.32 -11.26
N ILE A 105 -7.90 14.25 -10.86
CA ILE A 105 -8.55 12.98 -10.51
C ILE A 105 -9.25 12.45 -11.75
N VAL A 106 -9.07 11.17 -12.01
CA VAL A 106 -9.80 10.40 -13.01
C VAL A 106 -10.62 9.31 -12.31
N SER A 107 -11.72 8.89 -12.93
CA SER A 107 -12.52 7.79 -12.39
C SER A 107 -13.11 6.95 -13.49
N LYS A 108 -13.15 5.64 -13.29
CA LYS A 108 -13.76 4.67 -14.20
C LYS A 108 -14.21 3.44 -13.41
N GLY A 109 -15.47 3.01 -13.59
CA GLY A 109 -15.97 1.79 -12.99
C GLY A 109 -15.77 1.69 -11.46
N GLY A 110 -15.97 2.79 -10.72
CA GLY A 110 -15.82 2.82 -9.25
C GLY A 110 -14.38 2.91 -8.73
N LEU A 111 -13.37 2.82 -9.61
CA LEU A 111 -11.97 3.05 -9.25
C LEU A 111 -11.58 4.51 -9.54
N PHE A 112 -10.74 5.09 -8.71
CA PHE A 112 -10.28 6.47 -8.80
C PHE A 112 -8.78 6.49 -9.02
N GLY A 113 -8.30 7.40 -9.88
CA GLY A 113 -6.87 7.62 -10.09
C GLY A 113 -6.50 9.07 -9.85
N VAL A 114 -5.24 9.32 -9.51
CA VAL A 114 -4.64 10.65 -9.55
C VAL A 114 -3.55 10.63 -10.60
N CYS A 115 -3.63 11.56 -11.55
CA CYS A 115 -2.73 11.65 -12.68
C CYS A 115 -1.99 12.99 -12.67
N THR A 116 -0.74 12.97 -13.13
CA THR A 116 0.16 14.12 -13.25
C THR A 116 1.08 13.93 -14.46
N HIS A 117 1.56 15.01 -15.04
CA HIS A 117 2.52 14.98 -16.15
C HIS A 117 3.93 15.39 -15.73
N ALA A 118 4.05 16.20 -14.68
CA ALA A 118 5.34 16.68 -14.18
C ALA A 118 6.07 15.61 -13.35
N GLU A 119 7.39 15.57 -13.45
CA GLU A 119 8.21 14.67 -12.63
C GLU A 119 8.06 14.95 -11.13
N ALA A 120 8.04 16.22 -10.73
CA ALA A 120 7.80 16.59 -9.33
C ALA A 120 6.44 16.09 -8.82
N GLY A 121 5.42 16.14 -9.68
CA GLY A 121 4.10 15.57 -9.40
C GLY A 121 4.13 14.05 -9.27
N ARG A 122 4.88 13.35 -10.14
CA ARG A 122 5.10 11.90 -10.06
C ARG A 122 5.73 11.51 -8.72
N ASP A 123 6.75 12.24 -8.29
CA ASP A 123 7.44 11.93 -7.04
C ASP A 123 6.55 12.20 -5.81
N ALA A 124 5.77 13.27 -5.85
CA ALA A 124 4.75 13.53 -4.82
C ALA A 124 3.66 12.45 -4.80
N LEU A 125 3.16 12.03 -5.97
CA LEU A 125 2.17 10.96 -6.11
C LEU A 125 2.70 9.64 -5.52
N LYS A 126 3.94 9.27 -5.85
CA LYS A 126 4.63 8.11 -5.29
C LYS A 126 4.82 8.22 -3.78
N ALA A 127 5.22 9.39 -3.29
CA ALA A 127 5.41 9.63 -1.86
C ALA A 127 4.09 9.48 -1.08
N PHE A 128 2.99 10.02 -1.61
CA PHE A 128 1.67 9.83 -1.01
C PHE A 128 1.28 8.34 -0.98
N TRP A 129 1.37 7.64 -2.11
CA TRP A 129 1.10 6.21 -2.20
C TRP A 129 1.91 5.40 -1.17
N GLN A 130 3.22 5.61 -1.16
CA GLN A 130 4.15 4.85 -0.33
C GLN A 130 3.94 5.09 1.16
N HIS A 131 3.85 6.36 1.58
CA HIS A 131 3.87 6.69 3.00
C HIS A 131 2.49 6.65 3.66
N THR A 132 1.41 6.92 2.93
CA THR A 132 0.06 6.76 3.48
C THR A 132 -0.39 5.31 3.54
N GLY A 133 0.09 4.44 2.64
CA GLY A 133 -0.41 3.09 2.49
C GLY A 133 -1.89 2.99 2.08
N MET A 134 -2.50 4.09 1.67
CA MET A 134 -3.88 4.15 1.14
C MET A 134 -3.91 3.70 -0.31
N ILE A 135 -3.53 2.45 -0.54
CA ILE A 135 -3.27 1.86 -1.86
C ILE A 135 -4.39 0.90 -2.28
N VAL A 136 -4.50 0.69 -3.58
CA VAL A 136 -5.33 -0.38 -4.14
C VAL A 136 -4.59 -1.71 -4.00
N SER A 137 -5.27 -2.74 -3.51
CA SER A 137 -4.71 -4.09 -3.46
C SER A 137 -4.66 -4.72 -4.85
N SER A 138 -3.76 -5.69 -5.05
CA SER A 138 -3.69 -6.45 -6.30
C SER A 138 -5.00 -7.19 -6.61
N ARG A 139 -5.69 -7.69 -5.58
CA ARG A 139 -6.99 -8.36 -5.72
C ARG A 139 -8.10 -7.38 -6.14
N GLN A 140 -8.12 -6.18 -5.58
CA GLN A 140 -9.08 -5.15 -5.99
C GLN A 140 -8.82 -4.68 -7.43
N ALA A 141 -7.55 -4.51 -7.80
CA ALA A 141 -7.16 -4.13 -9.16
C ALA A 141 -7.55 -5.21 -10.17
N GLU A 142 -7.28 -6.49 -9.87
CA GLU A 142 -7.68 -7.62 -10.71
C GLU A 142 -9.21 -7.70 -10.88
N ALA A 143 -9.96 -7.62 -9.78
CA ALA A 143 -11.42 -7.66 -9.82
C ALA A 143 -11.99 -6.51 -10.68
N TRP A 144 -11.46 -5.31 -10.53
CA TRP A 144 -11.87 -4.15 -11.33
C TRP A 144 -11.53 -4.32 -12.82
N LEU A 145 -10.32 -4.82 -13.14
CA LEU A 145 -9.92 -5.13 -14.53
C LEU A 145 -10.82 -6.18 -15.18
N ALA A 146 -11.31 -7.13 -14.38
CA ALA A 146 -12.27 -8.15 -14.81
C ALA A 146 -13.73 -7.65 -14.84
N GLY A 147 -13.98 -6.34 -14.61
CA GLY A 147 -15.32 -5.77 -14.58
C GLY A 147 -16.19 -6.21 -13.39
N LYS A 148 -15.58 -6.78 -12.35
CA LYS A 148 -16.30 -7.22 -11.16
C LYS A 148 -16.52 -6.04 -10.21
N SER A 149 -17.74 -5.92 -9.68
CA SER A 149 -18.06 -5.01 -8.58
C SER A 149 -17.69 -5.62 -7.22
N GLU A 150 -17.76 -4.82 -6.17
CA GLU A 150 -17.65 -5.33 -4.80
C GLU A 150 -18.73 -6.39 -4.54
N SER A 151 -18.36 -7.46 -3.81
CA SER A 151 -19.34 -8.49 -3.43
C SER A 151 -20.46 -7.85 -2.59
N PRO A 152 -21.74 -8.22 -2.82
CA PRO A 152 -22.86 -7.77 -1.97
C PRO A 152 -22.68 -8.16 -0.50
N ASP A 153 -21.93 -9.23 -0.22
CA ASP A 153 -21.66 -9.70 1.15
C ASP A 153 -20.53 -8.92 1.85
N ALA A 154 -19.83 -8.03 1.15
CA ALA A 154 -18.67 -7.33 1.69
C ALA A 154 -18.96 -6.54 2.99
N PRO A 155 -20.12 -5.89 3.18
CA PRO A 155 -20.45 -5.25 4.44
C PRO A 155 -20.56 -6.24 5.60
N GLU A 156 -21.16 -7.42 5.36
CA GLU A 156 -21.31 -8.46 6.37
C GLU A 156 -19.97 -9.10 6.73
N VAL A 157 -19.15 -9.37 5.73
CA VAL A 157 -17.77 -9.86 5.93
C VAL A 157 -16.96 -8.87 6.78
N ARG A 158 -17.05 -7.57 6.49
CA ARG A 158 -16.38 -6.53 7.30
C ARG A 158 -16.90 -6.50 8.73
N ARG A 159 -18.20 -6.65 8.94
CA ARG A 159 -18.80 -6.72 10.28
C ARG A 159 -18.28 -7.93 11.04
N SER A 160 -18.31 -9.12 10.43
CA SER A 160 -17.81 -10.35 11.02
C SER A 160 -16.33 -10.26 11.40
N LEU A 161 -15.50 -9.67 10.52
CA LEU A 161 -14.09 -9.44 10.81
C LEU A 161 -13.89 -8.49 12.00
N ARG A 162 -14.65 -7.39 12.06
CA ARG A 162 -14.58 -6.45 13.18
C ARG A 162 -14.96 -7.13 14.50
N THR A 163 -16.07 -7.88 14.52
CA THR A 163 -16.51 -8.61 15.72
C THR A 163 -15.43 -9.58 16.20
N ARG A 164 -14.90 -10.43 15.32
CA ARG A 164 -13.87 -11.40 15.69
C ARG A 164 -12.57 -10.76 16.19
N LEU A 165 -12.17 -9.64 15.60
CA LEU A 165 -10.98 -8.90 16.06
C LEU A 165 -11.27 -8.16 17.37
N ALA A 166 -12.46 -7.61 17.54
CA ALA A 166 -12.86 -6.94 18.78
C ALA A 166 -12.87 -7.89 19.97
N ASP A 167 -13.38 -9.12 19.77
CA ASP A 167 -13.32 -10.18 20.78
C ASP A 167 -11.86 -10.51 21.16
N PHE A 168 -10.95 -10.56 20.16
CA PHE A 168 -9.54 -10.84 20.38
C PHE A 168 -8.82 -9.70 21.12
N TYR A 169 -9.19 -8.45 20.88
CA TYR A 169 -8.61 -7.26 21.51
C TYR A 169 -9.39 -6.75 22.72
N GLU A 170 -10.44 -7.47 23.17
CA GLU A 170 -11.28 -7.12 24.31
C GLU A 170 -11.85 -5.68 24.21
N CYS A 171 -12.32 -5.29 23.03
CA CYS A 171 -12.92 -3.98 22.78
C CYS A 171 -14.28 -4.11 22.07
N ALA A 172 -15.03 -2.99 21.96
CA ALA A 172 -16.26 -3.01 21.19
C ALA A 172 -15.97 -3.07 19.67
N PRO A 173 -16.79 -3.76 18.84
CA PRO A 173 -16.61 -3.79 17.39
C PRO A 173 -16.60 -2.39 16.75
N ASP A 174 -17.25 -1.41 17.36
CA ASP A 174 -17.29 -0.03 16.85
C ASP A 174 -16.04 0.77 17.17
N ASP A 175 -15.21 0.31 18.10
CA ASP A 175 -13.90 0.89 18.39
C ASP A 175 -12.79 0.35 17.46
N LEU A 176 -13.13 -0.62 16.59
CA LEU A 176 -12.17 -1.26 15.69
C LEU A 176 -12.35 -0.79 14.26
N PHE A 177 -11.27 -0.27 13.67
CA PHE A 177 -11.23 0.27 12.31
C PHE A 177 -10.34 -0.57 11.39
N LEU A 178 -10.93 -1.11 10.32
CA LEU A 178 -10.19 -1.88 9.32
C LEU A 178 -9.54 -0.94 8.31
N CYS A 179 -8.23 -1.07 8.14
CA CYS A 179 -7.46 -0.30 7.18
C CYS A 179 -6.79 -1.23 6.16
N PRO A 180 -6.56 -0.77 4.91
CA PRO A 180 -5.97 -1.62 3.85
C PRO A 180 -4.52 -2.02 4.16
N THR A 181 -3.79 -1.23 4.94
CA THR A 181 -2.42 -1.50 5.37
C THR A 181 -2.17 -0.92 6.77
N GLY A 182 -1.12 -1.37 7.45
CA GLY A 182 -0.70 -0.78 8.73
C GLY A 182 -0.38 0.72 8.60
N MET A 183 0.27 1.13 7.51
CA MET A 183 0.53 2.56 7.26
C MET A 183 -0.74 3.36 7.03
N ALA A 184 -1.80 2.77 6.47
CA ALA A 184 -3.10 3.44 6.35
C ALA A 184 -3.73 3.71 7.72
N ALA A 185 -3.54 2.80 8.69
CA ALA A 185 -3.95 3.03 10.08
C ALA A 185 -3.15 4.18 10.72
N HIS A 186 -1.82 4.19 10.56
CA HIS A 186 -0.97 5.31 11.02
C HIS A 186 -1.37 6.65 10.37
N TYR A 187 -1.66 6.64 9.07
CA TYR A 187 -2.12 7.85 8.36
C TYR A 187 -3.48 8.34 8.89
N ALA A 188 -4.43 7.43 9.12
CA ALA A 188 -5.73 7.80 9.70
C ALA A 188 -5.57 8.43 11.09
N ALA A 189 -4.74 7.85 11.96
CA ALA A 189 -4.42 8.40 13.27
C ALA A 189 -3.77 9.79 13.17
N LEU A 190 -2.76 9.95 12.28
CA LEU A 190 -2.13 11.25 12.04
C LEU A 190 -3.13 12.31 11.60
N ARG A 191 -4.06 11.96 10.70
CA ARG A 191 -5.12 12.89 10.24
C ARG A 191 -6.03 13.35 11.37
N ILE A 192 -6.37 12.47 12.30
CA ILE A 192 -7.18 12.80 13.49
C ILE A 192 -6.40 13.76 14.42
N LEU A 193 -5.11 13.45 14.66
CA LEU A 193 -4.24 14.31 15.47
C LEU A 193 -4.10 15.71 14.86
N GLN A 194 -3.89 15.80 13.56
CA GLN A 194 -3.82 17.08 12.84
C GLN A 194 -5.12 17.89 12.91
N ALA A 195 -6.27 17.21 12.86
CA ALA A 195 -7.56 17.87 12.98
C ALA A 195 -7.81 18.42 14.39
N ARG A 196 -7.30 17.73 15.43
CA ARG A 196 -7.42 18.16 16.83
C ARG A 196 -6.38 19.20 17.23
N SER A 197 -5.20 19.15 16.64
CA SER A 197 -4.08 20.02 16.99
C SER A 197 -3.39 20.51 15.69
N PRO A 198 -4.04 21.44 14.96
CA PRO A 198 -3.52 21.93 13.68
C PRO A 198 -2.13 22.57 13.84
N GLY A 199 -1.21 22.24 12.95
CA GLY A 199 0.13 22.82 12.89
C GLY A 199 1.12 22.32 13.94
N LEU A 200 0.71 21.52 14.91
CA LEU A 200 1.64 20.97 15.90
C LEU A 200 2.36 19.74 15.34
N PRO A 201 3.71 19.68 15.48
CA PRO A 201 4.46 18.48 15.12
C PRO A 201 4.16 17.35 16.08
N THR A 202 4.39 16.12 15.60
CA THR A 202 4.29 14.90 16.42
C THR A 202 5.66 14.45 16.90
N VAL A 203 5.72 13.78 18.05
CA VAL A 203 6.96 13.25 18.62
C VAL A 203 6.92 11.73 18.60
N GLN A 204 8.03 11.11 18.22
CA GLN A 204 8.26 9.67 18.36
C GLN A 204 9.33 9.44 19.43
N LEU A 205 9.10 8.45 20.28
CA LEU A 205 10.01 8.07 21.34
C LEU A 205 10.67 6.73 21.01
N GLY A 206 11.97 6.61 21.30
CA GLY A 206 12.72 5.38 21.15
C GLY A 206 13.12 5.08 19.71
N PHE A 207 12.98 3.81 19.29
CA PHE A 207 13.35 3.32 17.97
C PHE A 207 12.09 2.90 17.16
N PRO A 208 11.29 3.85 16.67
CA PRO A 208 10.06 3.55 15.95
C PRO A 208 10.33 3.10 14.51
N TYR A 209 9.28 2.58 13.88
CA TYR A 209 9.31 2.25 12.45
C TYR A 209 9.55 3.51 11.59
N VAL A 210 10.59 3.48 10.78
CA VAL A 210 11.09 4.63 10.03
C VAL A 210 10.04 5.27 9.09
N ASP A 211 9.14 4.47 8.52
CA ASP A 211 8.11 5.02 7.63
C ASP A 211 7.03 5.80 8.39
N THR A 212 6.84 5.56 9.69
CA THR A 212 5.96 6.39 10.53
C THR A 212 6.55 7.80 10.68
N LEU A 213 7.86 7.91 10.91
CA LEU A 213 8.55 9.20 10.96
C LEU A 213 8.46 9.92 9.60
N LYS A 214 8.71 9.20 8.50
CA LYS A 214 8.58 9.76 7.14
C LYS A 214 7.16 10.23 6.84
N LEU A 215 6.14 9.51 7.32
CA LEU A 215 4.74 9.92 7.20
C LEU A 215 4.50 11.27 7.89
N GLN A 216 4.96 11.42 9.14
CA GLN A 216 4.83 12.66 9.91
C GLN A 216 5.55 13.84 9.25
N GLN A 217 6.78 13.60 8.75
CA GLN A 217 7.60 14.64 8.10
C GLN A 217 7.05 15.09 6.75
N LYS A 218 6.50 14.16 5.95
CA LYS A 218 6.07 14.44 4.57
C LYS A 218 4.62 14.87 4.46
N LEU A 219 3.75 14.34 5.31
CA LEU A 219 2.30 14.54 5.24
C LEU A 219 1.72 15.23 6.49
N GLY A 220 2.55 15.44 7.50
CA GLY A 220 2.23 16.18 8.72
C GLY A 220 2.93 17.53 8.78
N PRO A 221 2.74 18.27 9.86
CA PRO A 221 3.46 19.52 10.15
C PRO A 221 4.91 19.27 10.59
N GLY A 222 5.34 18.03 10.69
CA GLY A 222 6.67 17.61 11.07
C GLY A 222 6.65 16.44 12.06
N GLY A 223 7.80 15.76 12.17
CA GLY A 223 8.03 14.69 13.15
C GLY A 223 9.36 14.93 13.87
N ILE A 224 9.35 14.77 15.19
CA ILE A 224 10.53 14.86 16.05
C ILE A 224 10.79 13.45 16.58
N LEU A 225 12.04 12.98 16.48
CA LEU A 225 12.48 11.72 17.03
C LEU A 225 13.34 12.00 18.27
N LEU A 226 12.97 11.38 19.39
CA LEU A 226 13.72 11.42 20.64
C LEU A 226 14.20 9.98 20.96
N HIS A 227 15.50 9.82 21.17
CA HIS A 227 16.16 8.56 21.51
C HIS A 227 16.28 8.38 23.02
#